data_e45c655a00427e9807bca5c6d0817e18
#
_entry.id   e45c655a00427e9807bca5c6d0817e18
#
_cell.length_a   1.000
_cell.length_b   1.000
_cell.length_c   1.000
_cell.angle_alpha   90.00
_cell.angle_beta   90.00
_cell.angle_gamma   90.00
#
_symmetry.space_group_name_H-M   'P 1'
#
loop_
_entity.id
_entity.type
_entity.pdbx_description
1 polymer ?
#
loop_
_entity_poly.entity_id
_entity_poly.type
_entity_poly.pdbx_seq_one_letter_code
_entity_poly.pdbx_strand_id
1 'polypeptide(L)'
;EASSSKAPIAKMADKIAGVFVPTVITIALITGIIWLISGATFEFAMSTAIAVLVISCPCALGLATPVAIMVGTGKGAENGILIKSGDALETAHQIDTVVLDKTGTITQGKPVVTDIICVAGKNADKTQLLQIAGSLEKGSEHPLAEAIVNYCETNSIALEKVTDFNALFGKGIEGTVSGTHYYAGNEKMMEEKGISLSTEQKNQIQALAKQGRTPLLFADENQFLGIVAVADVVKTTSKEAVQKFRDYGIHVIMLTGDNEVTAQAIKEQVGIDEVIAGVLPTQKEEKISALKQAGHKVAMIGDGVNDAPALASADEGIAIGAGTDVAIESADIVLMKNDLLDAVGAVKLSKAVIRNIKENLFWAFFYNSIGIPLAAGVLYPLFQIKLNPMFGAAAMSLSSVCVVSNALRLRWVKLHDAKKTQIEPHQDVAASTIADINQHNALDNNIKSTNNDKGESTMTTTISIEGMMCAHCQAHVEKALKEVAGVTEVTVSLENKNAVVTGDASVETLKQAVVDAGYEVTDVK
;
A
#
# COMPACT_ATOMS: atom_id res chain seq x y z
N GLU A 1 -17.44 10.24 -3.83
CA GLU A 1 -16.74 11.35 -4.53
C GLU A 1 -16.24 10.92 -5.91
N ALA A 2 -15.63 9.73 -6.08
CA ALA A 2 -15.13 9.23 -7.37
C ALA A 2 -16.16 9.25 -8.51
N SER A 3 -17.45 9.17 -8.20
CA SER A 3 -18.55 9.19 -9.19
C SER A 3 -18.97 10.60 -9.62
N SER A 4 -18.54 11.66 -8.92
CA SER A 4 -19.01 13.03 -9.13
C SER A 4 -18.11 13.85 -10.07
N SER A 5 -16.83 13.51 -10.22
CA SER A 5 -15.93 14.15 -11.16
C SER A 5 -16.05 13.52 -12.55
N LYS A 6 -16.18 14.35 -13.59
CA LYS A 6 -16.19 13.86 -14.98
C LYS A 6 -14.77 13.71 -15.48
N ALA A 7 -14.32 12.49 -15.67
CA ALA A 7 -13.03 12.16 -16.29
C ALA A 7 -12.85 12.86 -17.65
N PRO A 8 -11.63 13.26 -18.04
CA PRO A 8 -11.34 13.90 -19.34
C PRO A 8 -11.89 13.12 -20.54
N ILE A 9 -11.85 11.79 -20.50
CA ILE A 9 -12.45 10.93 -21.54
C ILE A 9 -13.98 11.10 -21.62
N ALA A 10 -14.67 11.37 -20.50
CA ALA A 10 -16.09 11.66 -20.48
C ALA A 10 -16.39 13.04 -21.11
N LYS A 11 -15.56 14.06 -20.81
CA LYS A 11 -15.65 15.38 -21.43
C LYS A 11 -15.44 15.30 -22.94
N MET A 12 -14.53 14.45 -23.41
CA MET A 12 -14.31 14.19 -24.83
C MET A 12 -15.53 13.53 -25.47
N ALA A 13 -16.13 12.53 -24.82
CA ALA A 13 -17.36 11.88 -25.28
C ALA A 13 -18.53 12.88 -25.39
N ASP A 14 -18.70 13.76 -24.40
CA ASP A 14 -19.71 14.83 -24.42
C ASP A 14 -19.49 15.81 -25.61
N LYS A 15 -18.24 16.20 -25.89
CA LYS A 15 -17.88 17.05 -27.02
C LYS A 15 -18.21 16.38 -28.38
N ILE A 16 -17.89 15.09 -28.49
CA ILE A 16 -18.22 14.31 -29.71
C ILE A 16 -19.74 14.22 -29.88
N ALA A 17 -20.50 13.96 -28.82
CA ALA A 17 -21.96 13.93 -28.84
C ALA A 17 -22.56 15.29 -29.29
N GLY A 18 -21.96 16.40 -28.85
CA GLY A 18 -22.35 17.75 -29.21
C GLY A 18 -22.23 18.05 -30.70
N VAL A 19 -21.33 17.40 -31.43
CA VAL A 19 -21.20 17.49 -32.91
C VAL A 19 -22.05 16.42 -33.59
N PHE A 20 -22.10 15.21 -33.03
CA PHE A 20 -22.80 14.08 -33.62
C PHE A 20 -24.32 14.33 -33.74
N VAL A 21 -24.97 14.85 -32.70
CA VAL A 21 -26.43 15.04 -32.68
C VAL A 21 -26.90 16.03 -33.75
N PRO A 22 -26.36 17.26 -33.91
CA PRO A 22 -26.71 18.14 -35.01
C PRO A 22 -26.47 17.52 -36.39
N THR A 23 -25.37 16.78 -36.56
CA THR A 23 -25.05 16.10 -37.82
C THR A 23 -26.12 15.08 -38.19
N VAL A 24 -26.55 14.26 -37.23
CA VAL A 24 -27.59 13.25 -37.43
C VAL A 24 -28.94 13.89 -37.76
N ILE A 25 -29.32 14.96 -37.08
CA ILE A 25 -30.55 15.72 -37.39
C ILE A 25 -30.50 16.20 -38.84
N THR A 26 -29.37 16.74 -39.27
CA THR A 26 -29.18 17.20 -40.67
C THR A 26 -29.31 16.03 -41.66
N ILE A 27 -28.71 14.89 -41.39
CA ILE A 27 -28.81 13.68 -42.22
C ILE A 27 -30.28 13.20 -42.30
N ALA A 28 -30.99 13.18 -41.19
CA ALA A 28 -32.40 12.78 -41.15
C ALA A 28 -33.29 13.73 -42.03
N LEU A 29 -33.08 15.03 -41.92
CA LEU A 29 -33.81 16.03 -42.74
C LEU A 29 -33.50 15.84 -44.23
N ILE A 30 -32.22 15.73 -44.59
CA ILE A 30 -31.77 15.49 -45.96
C ILE A 30 -32.36 14.17 -46.50
N THR A 31 -32.35 13.10 -45.71
CA THR A 31 -32.94 11.81 -46.07
C THR A 31 -34.42 11.95 -46.40
N GLY A 32 -35.21 12.63 -45.54
CA GLY A 32 -36.62 12.86 -45.78
C GLY A 32 -36.87 13.66 -47.07
N ILE A 33 -36.10 14.71 -47.30
CA ILE A 33 -36.21 15.56 -48.52
C ILE A 33 -35.84 14.76 -49.76
N ILE A 34 -34.78 13.98 -49.77
CA ILE A 34 -34.37 13.13 -50.91
C ILE A 34 -35.47 12.16 -51.28
N TRP A 35 -36.09 11.48 -50.32
CA TRP A 35 -37.17 10.52 -50.59
C TRP A 35 -38.41 11.20 -51.13
N LEU A 36 -38.77 12.40 -50.65
CA LEU A 36 -39.89 13.17 -51.21
C LEU A 36 -39.63 13.59 -52.66
N ILE A 37 -38.41 14.07 -52.97
CA ILE A 37 -38.04 14.46 -54.35
C ILE A 37 -38.00 13.23 -55.27
N SER A 38 -37.63 12.07 -54.75
CA SER A 38 -37.60 10.79 -55.47
C SER A 38 -39.00 10.21 -55.75
N GLY A 39 -40.09 10.91 -55.35
CA GLY A 39 -41.47 10.47 -55.56
C GLY A 39 -42.02 9.47 -54.56
N ALA A 40 -41.33 9.24 -53.44
CA ALA A 40 -41.83 8.41 -52.36
C ALA A 40 -42.99 9.10 -51.62
N THR A 41 -43.84 8.32 -50.96
CA THR A 41 -44.92 8.86 -50.13
C THR A 41 -44.38 9.62 -48.92
N PHE A 42 -45.14 10.60 -48.43
CA PHE A 42 -44.78 11.35 -47.22
C PHE A 42 -44.57 10.43 -46.02
N GLU A 43 -45.40 9.39 -45.88
CA GLU A 43 -45.26 8.37 -44.85
C GLU A 43 -43.91 7.62 -44.93
N PHE A 44 -43.47 7.25 -46.14
CA PHE A 44 -42.21 6.61 -46.38
C PHE A 44 -41.01 7.51 -46.00
N ALA A 45 -41.04 8.76 -46.50
CA ALA A 45 -40.00 9.74 -46.23
C ALA A 45 -39.89 10.07 -44.73
N MET A 46 -41.02 10.26 -44.07
CA MET A 46 -41.07 10.52 -42.64
C MET A 46 -40.57 9.31 -41.81
N SER A 47 -41.01 8.11 -42.17
CA SER A 47 -40.59 6.88 -41.50
C SER A 47 -39.06 6.62 -41.60
N THR A 48 -38.45 6.91 -42.76
CA THR A 48 -37.00 6.78 -42.94
C THR A 48 -36.23 7.86 -42.16
N ALA A 49 -36.71 9.12 -42.18
CA ALA A 49 -36.11 10.18 -41.37
C ALA A 49 -36.17 9.90 -39.87
N ILE A 50 -37.32 9.42 -39.37
CA ILE A 50 -37.48 8.99 -37.97
C ILE A 50 -36.58 7.79 -37.67
N ALA A 51 -36.44 6.80 -38.58
CA ALA A 51 -35.55 5.67 -38.38
C ALA A 51 -34.07 6.11 -38.20
N VAL A 52 -33.61 7.10 -38.99
CA VAL A 52 -32.29 7.70 -38.85
C VAL A 52 -32.13 8.34 -37.47
N LEU A 53 -33.10 9.14 -37.02
CA LEU A 53 -33.04 9.78 -35.69
C LEU A 53 -33.02 8.75 -34.56
N VAL A 54 -33.86 7.71 -34.66
CA VAL A 54 -33.98 6.67 -33.63
C VAL A 54 -32.69 5.86 -33.51
N ILE A 55 -32.15 5.35 -34.64
CA ILE A 55 -30.94 4.49 -34.59
C ILE A 55 -29.69 5.24 -34.16
N SER A 56 -29.68 6.57 -34.32
CA SER A 56 -28.53 7.40 -34.02
C SER A 56 -28.47 7.90 -32.57
N CYS A 57 -29.39 7.48 -31.71
CA CYS A 57 -29.30 7.90 -30.30
C CYS A 57 -27.98 7.51 -29.67
N PRO A 58 -27.21 8.44 -29.08
CA PRO A 58 -25.92 8.13 -28.45
C PRO A 58 -26.07 7.58 -27.01
N CYS A 59 -27.15 6.80 -26.74
CA CYS A 59 -27.48 6.33 -25.40
C CYS A 59 -26.33 5.50 -24.80
N ALA A 60 -25.71 4.61 -25.59
CA ALA A 60 -24.57 3.80 -25.20
C ALA A 60 -23.32 4.66 -24.90
N LEU A 61 -23.13 5.77 -25.63
CA LEU A 61 -22.02 6.70 -25.41
C LEU A 61 -22.09 7.35 -24.02
N GLY A 62 -23.29 7.76 -23.60
CA GLY A 62 -23.51 8.36 -22.27
C GLY A 62 -23.30 7.38 -21.10
N LEU A 63 -23.45 6.06 -21.33
CA LEU A 63 -23.27 5.03 -20.31
C LEU A 63 -21.86 4.45 -20.30
N ALA A 64 -21.12 4.50 -21.41
CA ALA A 64 -19.84 3.82 -21.59
C ALA A 64 -18.80 4.18 -20.52
N THR A 65 -18.63 5.46 -20.22
CA THR A 65 -17.64 5.95 -19.25
C THR A 65 -18.10 5.77 -17.80
N PRO A 66 -19.28 6.26 -17.36
CA PRO A 66 -19.65 6.22 -15.94
C PRO A 66 -19.82 4.79 -15.43
N VAL A 67 -20.37 3.87 -16.24
CA VAL A 67 -20.54 2.47 -15.80
C VAL A 67 -19.18 1.78 -15.65
N ALA A 68 -18.24 2.00 -16.58
CA ALA A 68 -16.91 1.40 -16.48
C ALA A 68 -16.11 1.97 -15.27
N ILE A 69 -16.21 3.29 -15.01
CA ILE A 69 -15.59 3.91 -13.82
C ILE A 69 -16.20 3.32 -12.56
N MET A 70 -17.52 3.26 -12.46
CA MET A 70 -18.22 2.73 -11.27
C MET A 70 -17.84 1.26 -10.99
N VAL A 71 -17.82 0.40 -12.00
CA VAL A 71 -17.42 -1.00 -11.83
C VAL A 71 -15.93 -1.10 -11.52
N GLY A 72 -15.09 -0.27 -12.14
CA GLY A 72 -13.65 -0.23 -11.91
C GLY A 72 -13.31 0.23 -10.50
N THR A 73 -13.86 1.35 -10.04
CA THR A 73 -13.64 1.86 -8.67
C THR A 73 -14.17 0.89 -7.61
N GLY A 74 -15.33 0.26 -7.87
CA GLY A 74 -15.85 -0.80 -7.02
C GLY A 74 -14.89 -2.00 -6.94
N LYS A 75 -14.32 -2.43 -8.08
CA LYS A 75 -13.31 -3.49 -8.12
C LYS A 75 -12.02 -3.11 -7.38
N GLY A 76 -11.60 -1.85 -7.48
CA GLY A 76 -10.49 -1.31 -6.70
C GLY A 76 -10.76 -1.43 -5.20
N ALA A 77 -11.91 -0.91 -4.75
CA ALA A 77 -12.31 -0.91 -3.35
C ALA A 77 -12.39 -2.33 -2.74
N GLU A 78 -12.93 -3.31 -3.49
CA GLU A 78 -12.94 -4.74 -3.09
C GLU A 78 -11.53 -5.30 -2.81
N ASN A 79 -10.49 -4.70 -3.41
CA ASN A 79 -9.09 -5.11 -3.24
C ASN A 79 -8.28 -4.18 -2.32
N GLY A 80 -8.93 -3.20 -1.69
CA GLY A 80 -8.27 -2.23 -0.82
C GLY A 80 -7.58 -1.08 -1.56
N ILE A 81 -7.97 -0.82 -2.81
CA ILE A 81 -7.49 0.30 -3.64
C ILE A 81 -8.62 1.32 -3.75
N LEU A 82 -8.52 2.41 -3.00
CA LEU A 82 -9.51 3.47 -2.99
C LEU A 82 -9.13 4.58 -3.96
N ILE A 83 -9.94 4.77 -5.01
CA ILE A 83 -9.73 5.76 -6.06
C ILE A 83 -10.69 6.92 -5.82
N LYS A 84 -10.18 8.12 -5.63
CA LYS A 84 -10.99 9.29 -5.25
C LYS A 84 -11.80 9.89 -6.39
N SER A 85 -11.31 9.78 -7.62
CA SER A 85 -11.95 10.42 -8.76
C SER A 85 -11.83 9.61 -10.05
N GLY A 86 -12.69 9.92 -11.03
CA GLY A 86 -12.55 9.38 -12.37
C GLY A 86 -11.31 9.92 -13.09
N ASP A 87 -10.85 11.11 -12.73
CA ASP A 87 -9.64 11.73 -13.26
C ASP A 87 -8.40 10.94 -12.80
N ALA A 88 -8.33 10.57 -11.51
CA ALA A 88 -7.27 9.71 -10.97
C ALA A 88 -7.19 8.38 -11.74
N LEU A 89 -8.36 7.75 -11.98
CA LEU A 89 -8.39 6.51 -12.76
C LEU A 89 -7.87 6.70 -14.20
N GLU A 90 -8.10 7.85 -14.80
CA GLU A 90 -7.60 8.15 -16.16
C GLU A 90 -6.11 8.51 -16.13
N THR A 91 -5.63 9.26 -15.14
CA THR A 91 -4.22 9.65 -15.03
C THR A 91 -3.34 8.44 -14.79
N ALA A 92 -3.73 7.55 -13.89
CA ALA A 92 -2.93 6.36 -13.52
C ALA A 92 -2.59 5.44 -14.72
N HIS A 93 -3.38 5.44 -15.82
CA HIS A 93 -3.04 4.65 -17.00
C HIS A 93 -1.95 5.30 -17.89
N GLN A 94 -1.71 6.60 -17.74
CA GLN A 94 -0.75 7.38 -18.53
C GLN A 94 0.62 7.50 -17.90
N ILE A 95 0.76 7.04 -16.64
CA ILE A 95 2.01 7.13 -15.88
C ILE A 95 3.12 6.39 -16.62
N ASP A 96 4.23 7.08 -16.83
CA ASP A 96 5.48 6.57 -17.40
C ASP A 96 6.62 6.50 -16.37
N THR A 97 6.49 7.25 -15.27
CA THR A 97 7.49 7.34 -14.20
C THR A 97 6.82 7.22 -12.84
N VAL A 98 7.32 6.30 -12.02
CA VAL A 98 6.91 6.13 -10.63
C VAL A 98 8.04 6.55 -9.71
N VAL A 99 7.78 7.48 -8.82
CA VAL A 99 8.70 7.90 -7.76
C VAL A 99 8.23 7.28 -6.44
N LEU A 100 9.11 6.49 -5.83
CA LEU A 100 8.85 5.78 -4.59
C LEU A 100 9.59 6.47 -3.44
N ASP A 101 8.90 6.81 -2.37
CA ASP A 101 9.60 7.05 -1.11
C ASP A 101 10.26 5.76 -0.62
N LYS A 102 11.34 5.88 0.15
CA LYS A 102 12.00 4.71 0.73
C LYS A 102 11.22 4.20 1.95
N THR A 103 11.08 5.05 2.95
CA THR A 103 10.63 4.68 4.29
C THR A 103 9.12 4.41 4.32
N GLY A 104 8.70 3.28 4.86
CA GLY A 104 7.27 2.92 4.90
C GLY A 104 6.69 2.49 3.54
N THR A 105 7.34 2.81 2.42
CA THR A 105 6.90 2.49 1.04
C THR A 105 7.65 1.29 0.48
N ILE A 106 8.95 1.42 0.21
CA ILE A 106 9.82 0.30 -0.22
C ILE A 106 10.16 -0.59 0.97
N THR A 107 10.37 0.02 2.14
CA THR A 107 10.72 -0.62 3.40
C THR A 107 9.50 -0.69 4.33
N GLN A 108 9.64 -1.40 5.45
CA GLN A 108 8.56 -1.57 6.41
C GLN A 108 8.22 -0.30 7.21
N GLY A 109 9.12 0.70 7.21
CA GLY A 109 8.99 1.93 7.98
C GLY A 109 9.22 1.73 9.49
N LYS A 110 9.69 0.55 9.87
CA LYS A 110 10.03 0.18 11.24
C LYS A 110 11.46 -0.34 11.26
N PRO A 111 12.44 0.49 11.65
CA PRO A 111 13.81 0.04 11.81
C PRO A 111 13.91 -1.11 12.81
N VAL A 112 14.78 -2.08 12.54
CA VAL A 112 15.07 -3.20 13.44
C VAL A 112 16.57 -3.39 13.57
N VAL A 113 17.01 -3.94 14.71
CA VAL A 113 18.40 -4.33 14.91
C VAL A 113 18.71 -5.53 14.01
N THR A 114 19.71 -5.38 13.14
CA THR A 114 20.11 -6.42 12.18
C THR A 114 21.41 -7.12 12.57
N ASP A 115 22.36 -6.39 13.18
CA ASP A 115 23.66 -6.94 13.57
C ASP A 115 24.14 -6.32 14.87
N ILE A 116 24.85 -7.17 15.62
CA ILE A 116 25.50 -6.79 16.88
C ILE A 116 26.93 -7.32 16.83
N ILE A 117 27.89 -6.40 16.74
CA ILE A 117 29.31 -6.72 16.62
C ILE A 117 30.03 -6.18 17.86
N CYS A 118 30.52 -7.08 18.71
CA CYS A 118 31.32 -6.74 19.89
C CYS A 118 32.81 -6.77 19.56
N VAL A 119 33.61 -5.93 20.24
CA VAL A 119 35.06 -5.96 20.11
C VAL A 119 35.59 -7.19 20.84
N ALA A 120 36.41 -8.03 20.17
CA ALA A 120 37.00 -9.22 20.74
C ALA A 120 38.00 -8.86 21.85
N GLY A 121 37.77 -9.32 23.09
CA GLY A 121 38.68 -9.21 24.22
C GLY A 121 37.95 -8.90 25.54
N LYS A 122 38.17 -9.69 26.56
CA LYS A 122 37.66 -9.60 27.94
C LYS A 122 36.22 -9.14 28.10
N ASN A 123 35.29 -10.08 28.22
CA ASN A 123 33.86 -9.87 28.54
C ASN A 123 33.02 -9.10 27.51
N ALA A 124 33.29 -9.27 26.22
CA ALA A 124 32.39 -8.74 25.17
C ALA A 124 31.10 -9.59 25.09
N ASP A 125 30.27 -9.49 26.11
CA ASP A 125 28.94 -10.09 26.10
C ASP A 125 28.02 -9.20 25.26
N LYS A 126 27.41 -9.78 24.22
CA LYS A 126 26.38 -9.09 23.39
C LYS A 126 25.28 -8.54 24.27
N THR A 127 24.92 -9.23 25.33
CA THR A 127 23.90 -8.82 26.30
C THR A 127 24.29 -7.53 27.01
N GLN A 128 25.57 -7.38 27.41
CA GLN A 128 26.06 -6.18 28.05
C GLN A 128 26.08 -4.99 27.08
N LEU A 129 26.55 -5.19 25.85
CA LEU A 129 26.51 -4.13 24.81
C LEU A 129 25.08 -3.66 24.56
N LEU A 130 24.12 -4.60 24.42
CA LEU A 130 22.72 -4.29 24.22
C LEU A 130 22.08 -3.60 25.43
N GLN A 131 22.44 -4.01 26.65
CA GLN A 131 21.97 -3.38 27.87
C GLN A 131 22.42 -1.90 27.93
N ILE A 132 23.68 -1.62 27.64
CA ILE A 132 24.21 -0.26 27.56
C ILE A 132 23.51 0.53 26.43
N ALA A 133 23.45 -0.07 25.23
CA ALA A 133 22.83 0.55 24.07
C ALA A 133 21.35 0.88 24.31
N GLY A 134 20.57 -0.10 24.76
CA GLY A 134 19.14 0.11 25.05
C GLY A 134 18.91 1.10 26.18
N SER A 135 19.78 1.10 27.22
CA SER A 135 19.67 2.06 28.32
C SER A 135 19.89 3.50 27.83
N LEU A 136 20.96 3.73 27.06
CA LEU A 136 21.25 5.05 26.48
C LEU A 136 20.15 5.52 25.53
N GLU A 137 19.75 4.65 24.62
CA GLU A 137 18.77 4.97 23.57
C GLU A 137 17.34 5.16 24.11
N LYS A 138 17.04 4.66 25.31
CA LYS A 138 15.73 4.87 25.96
C LYS A 138 15.39 6.35 26.20
N GLY A 139 16.39 7.21 26.29
CA GLY A 139 16.23 8.66 26.42
C GLY A 139 16.11 9.40 25.07
N SER A 140 16.29 8.71 23.96
CA SER A 140 16.30 9.29 22.61
C SER A 140 14.95 9.11 21.92
N GLU A 141 14.47 10.17 21.24
CA GLU A 141 13.24 10.12 20.42
C GLU A 141 13.52 9.68 18.97
N HIS A 142 14.73 9.26 18.65
CA HIS A 142 15.11 8.89 17.30
C HIS A 142 14.53 7.50 16.92
N PRO A 143 14.00 7.28 15.70
CA PRO A 143 13.45 5.96 15.29
C PRO A 143 14.45 4.80 15.39
N LEU A 144 15.75 5.05 15.24
CA LEU A 144 16.79 4.04 15.42
C LEU A 144 16.95 3.63 16.90
N ALA A 145 16.71 4.57 17.82
CA ALA A 145 16.73 4.33 19.25
C ALA A 145 15.58 3.39 19.66
N GLU A 146 14.38 3.66 19.16
CA GLU A 146 13.21 2.81 19.39
C GLU A 146 13.47 1.37 18.95
N ALA A 147 14.14 1.17 17.81
CA ALA A 147 14.50 -0.15 17.31
C ALA A 147 15.39 -0.93 18.29
N ILE A 148 16.38 -0.26 18.91
CA ILE A 148 17.28 -0.89 19.89
C ILE A 148 16.54 -1.20 21.19
N VAL A 149 15.73 -0.26 21.68
CA VAL A 149 14.93 -0.47 22.91
C VAL A 149 13.96 -1.64 22.73
N ASN A 150 13.20 -1.66 21.62
CA ASN A 150 12.27 -2.74 21.29
C ASN A 150 12.99 -4.10 21.17
N TYR A 151 14.20 -4.11 20.59
CA TYR A 151 15.01 -5.33 20.52
C TYR A 151 15.40 -5.82 21.92
N CYS A 152 15.81 -4.93 22.82
CA CYS A 152 16.15 -5.27 24.20
C CYS A 152 14.94 -5.81 24.97
N GLU A 153 13.78 -5.16 24.83
CA GLU A 153 12.55 -5.59 25.49
C GLU A 153 12.09 -6.98 25.02
N THR A 154 12.11 -7.21 23.70
CA THR A 154 11.76 -8.52 23.10
C THR A 154 12.68 -9.64 23.58
N ASN A 155 13.97 -9.34 23.79
CA ASN A 155 14.95 -10.31 24.27
C ASN A 155 15.10 -10.33 25.81
N SER A 156 14.19 -9.67 26.54
CA SER A 156 14.17 -9.60 28.00
C SER A 156 15.48 -9.08 28.61
N ILE A 157 16.13 -8.11 27.93
CA ILE A 157 17.34 -7.45 28.43
C ILE A 157 16.91 -6.29 29.34
N ALA A 158 17.30 -6.35 30.61
CA ALA A 158 16.96 -5.32 31.58
C ALA A 158 17.71 -4.00 31.28
N LEU A 159 16.95 -2.92 31.11
CA LEU A 159 17.53 -1.59 30.89
C LEU A 159 17.77 -0.88 32.22
N GLU A 160 18.90 -0.19 32.31
CA GLU A 160 19.30 0.58 33.48
C GLU A 160 18.93 2.05 33.37
N LYS A 161 18.91 2.74 34.51
CA LYS A 161 18.64 4.18 34.53
C LYS A 161 19.87 4.97 34.07
N VAL A 162 19.67 5.87 33.11
CA VAL A 162 20.72 6.79 32.62
C VAL A 162 20.64 8.11 33.39
N THR A 163 21.80 8.64 33.76
CA THR A 163 21.99 10.00 34.27
C THR A 163 22.87 10.78 33.30
N ASP A 164 22.87 12.10 33.43
CA ASP A 164 23.68 13.02 32.59
C ASP A 164 23.48 12.77 31.07
N PHE A 165 22.24 12.42 30.67
CA PHE A 165 21.88 12.22 29.27
C PHE A 165 21.99 13.53 28.47
N ASN A 166 22.70 13.47 27.35
CA ASN A 166 22.87 14.60 26.45
C ASN A 166 22.83 14.14 25.00
N ALA A 167 22.00 14.82 24.17
CA ALA A 167 21.91 14.55 22.74
C ALA A 167 22.77 15.56 21.97
N LEU A 168 23.70 15.05 21.16
CA LEU A 168 24.63 15.84 20.34
C LEU A 168 24.11 15.82 18.89
N PHE A 169 23.60 16.96 18.45
CA PHE A 169 22.95 17.07 17.14
C PHE A 169 23.85 16.60 15.99
N GLY A 170 23.36 15.62 15.20
CA GLY A 170 24.06 15.06 14.05
C GLY A 170 25.26 14.15 14.38
N LYS A 171 25.50 13.83 15.66
CA LYS A 171 26.62 13.00 16.10
C LYS A 171 26.19 11.76 16.88
N GLY A 172 25.26 11.89 17.83
CA GLY A 172 24.80 10.83 18.68
C GLY A 172 24.36 11.31 20.05
N ILE A 173 24.43 10.42 21.03
CA ILE A 173 24.03 10.65 22.43
C ILE A 173 25.13 10.21 23.39
N GLU A 174 25.14 10.79 24.58
CA GLU A 174 26.03 10.40 25.68
C GLU A 174 25.27 10.35 27.00
N GLY A 175 25.74 9.56 27.94
CA GLY A 175 25.13 9.45 29.26
C GLY A 175 25.85 8.46 30.18
N THR A 176 25.50 8.51 31.44
CA THR A 176 26.12 7.70 32.49
C THR A 176 25.18 6.54 32.88
N VAL A 177 25.65 5.30 32.73
CA VAL A 177 24.94 4.06 33.12
C VAL A 177 25.77 3.37 34.18
N SER A 178 25.18 3.09 35.34
CA SER A 178 25.85 2.42 36.46
C SER A 178 27.19 3.05 36.86
N GLY A 179 27.30 4.39 36.78
CA GLY A 179 28.49 5.13 37.16
C GLY A 179 29.60 5.19 36.09
N THR A 180 29.42 4.60 34.93
CA THR A 180 30.33 4.70 33.77
C THR A 180 29.69 5.57 32.70
N HIS A 181 30.50 6.47 32.13
CA HIS A 181 30.05 7.34 31.04
C HIS A 181 30.23 6.66 29.69
N TYR A 182 29.16 6.67 28.86
CA TYR A 182 29.14 6.03 27.56
C TYR A 182 28.75 7.00 26.45
N TYR A 183 29.20 6.66 25.25
CA TYR A 183 28.94 7.36 24.00
C TYR A 183 28.24 6.41 23.02
N ALA A 184 27.21 6.90 22.35
CA ALA A 184 26.52 6.19 21.27
C ALA A 184 26.35 7.11 20.08
N GLY A 185 26.91 6.79 18.90
CA GLY A 185 26.85 7.70 17.77
C GLY A 185 27.61 7.25 16.53
N ASN A 186 27.99 8.20 15.69
CA ASN A 186 28.69 7.97 14.43
C ASN A 186 30.22 8.07 14.58
N GLU A 187 30.97 7.83 13.47
CA GLU A 187 32.44 7.90 13.47
C GLU A 187 32.97 9.28 13.91
N LYS A 188 32.28 10.38 13.56
CA LYS A 188 32.70 11.74 13.99
C LYS A 188 32.66 11.92 15.50
N MET A 189 31.66 11.35 16.15
CA MET A 189 31.56 11.37 17.61
C MET A 189 32.72 10.61 18.25
N MET A 190 33.05 9.41 17.73
CA MET A 190 34.16 8.62 18.23
C MET A 190 35.49 9.38 18.11
N GLU A 191 35.74 10.02 16.97
CA GLU A 191 36.93 10.81 16.71
C GLU A 191 37.05 12.03 17.66
N GLU A 192 35.96 12.79 17.87
CA GLU A 192 35.94 13.95 18.77
C GLU A 192 36.14 13.56 20.24
N LYS A 193 35.68 12.38 20.64
CA LYS A 193 35.90 11.83 21.99
C LYS A 193 37.25 11.12 22.15
N GLY A 194 38.10 11.13 21.09
CA GLY A 194 39.45 10.54 21.13
C GLY A 194 39.46 9.02 21.07
N ILE A 195 38.36 8.40 20.70
CA ILE A 195 38.23 6.94 20.60
C ILE A 195 38.73 6.48 19.24
N SER A 196 39.86 5.77 19.23
CA SER A 196 40.48 5.29 18.00
C SER A 196 39.80 4.01 17.50
N LEU A 197 39.33 4.05 16.24
CA LEU A 197 38.81 2.88 15.54
C LEU A 197 39.92 2.22 14.73
N SER A 198 40.07 0.89 14.88
CA SER A 198 41.01 0.11 14.07
C SER A 198 40.58 0.06 12.59
N THR A 199 41.50 -0.28 11.70
CA THR A 199 41.20 -0.46 10.28
C THR A 199 40.14 -1.53 10.05
N GLU A 200 40.16 -2.60 10.84
CA GLU A 200 39.17 -3.67 10.77
C GLU A 200 37.76 -3.18 11.14
N GLN A 201 37.64 -2.40 12.23
CA GLN A 201 36.37 -1.81 12.67
C GLN A 201 35.82 -0.83 11.62
N LYS A 202 36.67 0.02 11.03
CA LYS A 202 36.26 0.91 9.92
C LYS A 202 35.77 0.13 8.70
N ASN A 203 36.42 -0.97 8.37
CA ASN A 203 35.99 -1.86 7.28
C ASN A 203 34.63 -2.51 7.58
N GLN A 204 34.38 -2.92 8.83
CA GLN A 204 33.09 -3.47 9.27
C GLN A 204 31.98 -2.43 9.19
N ILE A 205 32.22 -1.21 9.65
CA ILE A 205 31.27 -0.08 9.54
C ILE A 205 30.92 0.18 8.07
N GLN A 206 31.92 0.26 7.19
CA GLN A 206 31.70 0.47 5.76
C GLN A 206 30.97 -0.70 5.09
N ALA A 207 31.25 -1.93 5.51
CA ALA A 207 30.58 -3.12 4.99
C ALA A 207 29.08 -3.12 5.36
N LEU A 208 28.73 -2.75 6.60
CA LEU A 208 27.36 -2.60 7.05
C LEU A 208 26.63 -1.48 6.27
N ALA A 209 27.28 -0.32 6.13
CA ALA A 209 26.73 0.81 5.37
C ALA A 209 26.47 0.43 3.90
N LYS A 210 27.38 -0.30 3.25
CA LYS A 210 27.21 -0.81 1.88
C LYS A 210 26.06 -1.82 1.74
N GLN A 211 25.61 -2.42 2.85
CA GLN A 211 24.44 -3.31 2.89
C GLN A 211 23.14 -2.57 3.22
N GLY A 212 23.15 -1.24 3.25
CA GLY A 212 21.97 -0.43 3.58
C GLY A 212 21.64 -0.38 5.07
N ARG A 213 22.59 -0.75 5.95
CA ARG A 213 22.42 -0.74 7.41
C ARG A 213 23.06 0.51 8.01
N THR A 214 22.47 1.04 9.07
CA THR A 214 23.02 2.18 9.81
C THR A 214 23.77 1.65 11.04
N PRO A 215 25.12 1.71 11.05
CA PRO A 215 25.91 1.31 12.20
C PRO A 215 25.89 2.41 13.26
N LEU A 216 25.43 2.08 14.46
CA LEU A 216 25.54 2.89 15.66
C LEU A 216 26.73 2.37 16.48
N LEU A 217 27.68 3.25 16.81
CA LEU A 217 28.94 2.94 17.48
C LEU A 217 28.80 3.23 18.95
N PHE A 218 29.20 2.27 19.78
CA PHE A 218 29.16 2.37 21.24
C PHE A 218 30.56 2.31 21.83
N ALA A 219 30.82 3.20 22.79
CA ALA A 219 32.10 3.31 23.47
C ALA A 219 31.93 3.77 24.93
N ASP A 220 32.89 3.46 25.79
CA ASP A 220 33.10 4.15 27.04
C ASP A 220 34.21 5.21 26.91
N GLU A 221 34.61 5.86 28.03
CA GLU A 221 35.65 6.92 28.01
C GLU A 221 37.03 6.37 27.57
N ASN A 222 37.25 5.08 27.58
CA ASN A 222 38.60 4.50 27.40
C ASN A 222 38.68 3.66 26.11
N GLN A 223 37.57 3.07 25.65
CA GLN A 223 37.63 2.09 24.57
C GLN A 223 36.33 2.01 23.78
N PHE A 224 36.47 1.56 22.54
CA PHE A 224 35.37 1.16 21.69
C PHE A 224 34.79 -0.18 22.15
N LEU A 225 33.46 -0.28 22.32
CA LEU A 225 32.75 -1.47 22.81
C LEU A 225 32.19 -2.33 21.69
N GLY A 226 31.59 -1.68 20.67
CA GLY A 226 30.98 -2.43 19.58
C GLY A 226 30.08 -1.60 18.68
N ILE A 227 29.41 -2.31 17.78
CA ILE A 227 28.50 -1.75 16.78
C ILE A 227 27.14 -2.44 16.95
N VAL A 228 26.08 -1.67 17.00
CA VAL A 228 24.71 -2.15 16.80
C VAL A 228 24.21 -1.57 15.48
N ALA A 229 23.99 -2.43 14.49
CA ALA A 229 23.49 -2.00 13.20
C ALA A 229 21.95 -2.09 13.16
N VAL A 230 21.34 -1.04 12.68
CA VAL A 230 19.89 -0.93 12.54
C VAL A 230 19.57 -0.67 11.07
N ALA A 231 18.56 -1.33 10.55
CA ALA A 231 18.07 -1.07 9.19
C ALA A 231 16.55 -1.10 9.14
N ASP A 232 16.01 -0.28 8.24
CA ASP A 232 14.62 -0.39 7.83
C ASP A 232 14.53 -1.43 6.71
N VAL A 233 13.91 -2.57 7.02
CA VAL A 233 13.94 -3.76 6.17
C VAL A 233 13.06 -3.57 4.94
N VAL A 234 13.59 -3.90 3.77
CA VAL A 234 12.84 -3.92 2.50
C VAL A 234 11.69 -4.93 2.60
N LYS A 235 10.48 -4.51 2.21
CA LYS A 235 9.31 -5.41 2.15
C LYS A 235 9.56 -6.54 1.14
N THR A 236 9.12 -7.73 1.45
CA THR A 236 9.30 -8.92 0.60
C THR A 236 8.71 -8.76 -0.80
N THR A 237 7.65 -7.96 -0.94
CA THR A 237 6.93 -7.69 -2.18
C THR A 237 7.52 -6.54 -3.01
N SER A 238 8.40 -5.69 -2.44
CA SER A 238 8.92 -4.50 -3.13
C SER A 238 9.67 -4.83 -4.41
N LYS A 239 10.52 -5.85 -4.39
CA LYS A 239 11.26 -6.28 -5.61
C LYS A 239 10.32 -6.74 -6.73
N GLU A 240 9.29 -7.52 -6.38
CA GLU A 240 8.29 -7.97 -7.37
C GLU A 240 7.48 -6.79 -7.91
N ALA A 241 7.11 -5.84 -7.05
CA ALA A 241 6.37 -4.66 -7.46
C ALA A 241 7.17 -3.77 -8.43
N VAL A 242 8.43 -3.51 -8.13
CA VAL A 242 9.34 -2.76 -9.02
C VAL A 242 9.48 -3.46 -10.37
N GLN A 243 9.69 -4.78 -10.38
CA GLN A 243 9.77 -5.53 -11.63
C GLN A 243 8.48 -5.41 -12.45
N LYS A 244 7.31 -5.49 -11.81
CA LYS A 244 6.02 -5.32 -12.50
C LYS A 244 5.81 -3.92 -13.07
N PHE A 245 6.25 -2.85 -12.38
CA PHE A 245 6.24 -1.51 -12.96
C PHE A 245 7.09 -1.44 -14.22
N ARG A 246 8.29 -2.02 -14.19
CA ARG A 246 9.18 -2.10 -15.37
C ARG A 246 8.57 -2.92 -16.51
N ASP A 247 7.88 -4.02 -16.21
CA ASP A 247 7.16 -4.84 -17.21
C ASP A 247 6.03 -4.04 -17.89
N TYR A 248 5.46 -3.03 -17.21
CA TYR A 248 4.52 -2.07 -17.80
C TYR A 248 5.20 -0.92 -18.56
N GLY A 249 6.53 -0.90 -18.67
CA GLY A 249 7.31 0.16 -19.30
C GLY A 249 7.40 1.44 -18.48
N ILE A 250 7.22 1.34 -17.16
CA ILE A 250 7.26 2.46 -16.22
C ILE A 250 8.65 2.54 -15.61
N HIS A 251 9.28 3.71 -15.68
CA HIS A 251 10.56 3.99 -15.04
C HIS A 251 10.38 4.17 -13.53
N VAL A 252 11.23 3.52 -12.73
CA VAL A 252 11.09 3.51 -11.27
C VAL A 252 12.25 4.26 -10.63
N ILE A 253 11.93 5.34 -9.91
CA ILE A 253 12.87 6.20 -9.19
C ILE A 253 12.62 6.05 -7.69
N MET A 254 13.68 5.92 -6.89
CA MET A 254 13.59 6.02 -5.43
C MET A 254 14.03 7.42 -4.98
N LEU A 255 13.24 8.04 -4.14
CA LEU A 255 13.51 9.33 -3.53
C LEU A 255 13.73 9.13 -2.02
N THR A 256 14.88 9.54 -1.48
CA THR A 256 15.22 9.30 -0.08
C THR A 256 16.09 10.40 0.53
N GLY A 257 15.93 10.64 1.83
CA GLY A 257 16.84 11.47 2.63
C GLY A 257 18.14 10.79 3.03
N ASP A 258 18.29 9.48 2.79
CA ASP A 258 19.50 8.74 3.12
C ASP A 258 20.70 9.20 2.30
N ASN A 259 21.89 8.82 2.77
CA ASN A 259 23.12 9.01 2.01
C ASN A 259 23.16 8.12 0.76
N GLU A 260 23.98 8.53 -0.21
CA GLU A 260 24.12 7.87 -1.51
C GLU A 260 24.48 6.37 -1.40
N VAL A 261 25.34 6.00 -0.43
CA VAL A 261 25.81 4.60 -0.29
C VAL A 261 24.66 3.69 0.13
N THR A 262 23.88 4.09 1.13
CA THR A 262 22.72 3.34 1.62
C THR A 262 21.63 3.26 0.54
N ALA A 263 21.38 4.38 -0.15
CA ALA A 263 20.39 4.45 -1.19
C ALA A 263 20.75 3.54 -2.38
N GLN A 264 22.01 3.51 -2.79
CA GLN A 264 22.49 2.64 -3.87
C GLN A 264 22.36 1.15 -3.50
N ALA A 265 22.63 0.78 -2.24
CA ALA A 265 22.46 -0.60 -1.78
C ALA A 265 20.99 -1.08 -1.91
N ILE A 266 20.03 -0.25 -1.52
CA ILE A 266 18.61 -0.58 -1.65
C ILE A 266 18.20 -0.64 -3.13
N LYS A 267 18.67 0.29 -3.96
CA LYS A 267 18.46 0.27 -5.40
C LYS A 267 18.85 -1.09 -6.02
N GLU A 268 20.05 -1.57 -5.72
CA GLU A 268 20.56 -2.85 -6.21
C GLU A 268 19.74 -4.04 -5.69
N GLN A 269 19.37 -4.01 -4.39
CA GLN A 269 18.58 -5.06 -3.77
C GLN A 269 17.19 -5.22 -4.40
N VAL A 270 16.53 -4.10 -4.70
CA VAL A 270 15.14 -4.06 -5.19
C VAL A 270 15.07 -4.04 -6.72
N GLY A 271 16.12 -3.57 -7.40
CA GLY A 271 16.18 -3.47 -8.85
C GLY A 271 15.57 -2.17 -9.41
N ILE A 272 15.68 -1.07 -8.65
CA ILE A 272 15.20 0.26 -9.02
C ILE A 272 16.09 0.86 -10.13
N ASP A 273 15.52 1.66 -11.04
CA ASP A 273 16.25 2.21 -12.19
C ASP A 273 17.13 3.39 -11.79
N GLU A 274 16.62 4.30 -10.94
CA GLU A 274 17.32 5.53 -10.55
C GLU A 274 17.09 5.84 -9.05
N VAL A 275 18.07 6.51 -8.44
CA VAL A 275 17.98 6.99 -7.05
C VAL A 275 18.30 8.46 -6.97
N ILE A 276 17.50 9.20 -6.21
CA ILE A 276 17.76 10.57 -5.81
C ILE A 276 17.93 10.57 -4.28
N ALA A 277 19.19 10.59 -3.83
CA ALA A 277 19.56 10.50 -2.42
C ALA A 277 19.79 11.88 -1.77
N GLY A 278 19.80 11.94 -0.44
CA GLY A 278 20.12 13.15 0.33
C GLY A 278 19.08 14.26 0.21
N VAL A 279 17.83 13.93 -0.12
CA VAL A 279 16.75 14.90 -0.36
C VAL A 279 16.04 15.22 0.95
N LEU A 280 16.00 16.49 1.30
CA LEU A 280 15.22 16.95 2.45
C LEU A 280 13.71 16.86 2.17
N PRO A 281 12.86 16.67 3.19
CA PRO A 281 11.41 16.59 3.00
C PRO A 281 10.82 17.75 2.18
N THR A 282 11.31 18.97 2.41
CA THR A 282 10.89 20.19 1.70
C THR A 282 11.32 20.25 0.23
N GLN A 283 12.29 19.43 -0.17
CA GLN A 283 12.81 19.38 -1.55
C GLN A 283 12.17 18.27 -2.39
N LYS A 284 11.41 17.36 -1.78
CA LYS A 284 10.78 16.25 -2.51
C LYS A 284 9.82 16.77 -3.58
N GLU A 285 9.02 17.78 -3.27
CA GLU A 285 8.11 18.43 -4.21
C GLU A 285 8.85 19.02 -5.42
N GLU A 286 9.99 19.70 -5.21
CA GLU A 286 10.80 20.27 -6.29
C GLU A 286 11.29 19.20 -7.26
N LYS A 287 11.68 18.02 -6.75
CA LYS A 287 12.11 16.89 -7.58
C LYS A 287 10.99 16.35 -8.43
N ILE A 288 9.79 16.19 -7.86
CA ILE A 288 8.58 15.78 -8.61
C ILE A 288 8.27 16.81 -9.70
N SER A 289 8.25 18.09 -9.35
CA SER A 289 7.99 19.18 -10.29
C SER A 289 9.01 19.23 -11.44
N ALA A 290 10.30 18.98 -11.16
CA ALA A 290 11.34 18.92 -12.18
C ALA A 290 11.13 17.76 -13.17
N LEU A 291 10.74 16.58 -12.71
CA LEU A 291 10.41 15.43 -13.56
C LEU A 291 9.20 15.74 -14.48
N LYS A 292 8.16 16.38 -13.93
CA LYS A 292 6.99 16.82 -14.72
C LYS A 292 7.37 17.85 -15.79
N GLN A 293 8.24 18.81 -15.44
CA GLN A 293 8.74 19.82 -16.40
C GLN A 293 9.60 19.19 -17.51
N ALA A 294 10.27 18.06 -17.22
CA ALA A 294 10.99 17.27 -18.22
C ALA A 294 10.04 16.50 -19.16
N GLY A 295 8.73 16.52 -18.91
CA GLY A 295 7.70 15.92 -19.76
C GLY A 295 7.24 14.54 -19.32
N HIS A 296 7.68 14.06 -18.16
CA HIS A 296 7.24 12.79 -17.60
C HIS A 296 5.83 12.88 -17.01
N LYS A 297 5.11 11.78 -17.07
CA LYS A 297 3.86 11.55 -16.32
C LYS A 297 4.17 10.82 -15.04
N VAL A 298 4.20 11.58 -13.93
CA VAL A 298 4.78 11.14 -12.66
C VAL A 298 3.70 10.70 -11.68
N ALA A 299 3.81 9.46 -11.17
CA ALA A 299 3.13 9.07 -9.94
C ALA A 299 4.11 9.13 -8.76
N MET A 300 3.71 9.76 -7.67
CA MET A 300 4.43 9.69 -6.39
C MET A 300 3.73 8.69 -5.47
N ILE A 301 4.50 7.76 -4.88
CA ILE A 301 4.02 6.79 -3.91
C ILE A 301 4.76 6.99 -2.59
N GLY A 302 4.02 7.25 -1.51
CA GLY A 302 4.56 7.50 -0.20
C GLY A 302 3.57 7.17 0.92
N ASP A 303 4.02 7.22 2.19
CA ASP A 303 3.17 7.01 3.37
C ASP A 303 2.37 8.26 3.77
N GLY A 304 2.72 9.41 3.22
CA GLY A 304 1.99 10.66 3.28
C GLY A 304 2.30 11.58 4.45
N VAL A 305 2.99 11.14 5.48
CA VAL A 305 3.28 12.03 6.63
C VAL A 305 4.24 13.16 6.22
N ASN A 306 5.34 12.79 5.57
CA ASN A 306 6.36 13.73 5.10
C ASN A 306 6.27 14.01 3.60
N ASP A 307 5.44 13.26 2.87
CA ASP A 307 5.37 13.26 1.41
C ASP A 307 4.13 13.98 0.86
N ALA A 308 3.24 14.47 1.73
CA ALA A 308 1.99 15.10 1.32
C ALA A 308 2.16 16.20 0.25
N PRO A 309 3.14 17.13 0.33
CA PRO A 309 3.38 18.10 -0.74
C PRO A 309 3.82 17.44 -2.07
N ALA A 310 4.65 16.40 -1.99
CA ALA A 310 5.13 15.68 -3.16
C ALA A 310 4.00 14.84 -3.81
N LEU A 311 3.15 14.20 -3.00
CA LEU A 311 1.94 13.49 -3.46
C LEU A 311 0.99 14.43 -4.19
N ALA A 312 0.70 15.59 -3.60
CA ALA A 312 -0.20 16.60 -4.19
C ALA A 312 0.37 17.23 -5.47
N SER A 313 1.70 17.32 -5.61
CA SER A 313 2.34 17.94 -6.77
C SER A 313 2.53 16.97 -7.94
N ALA A 314 2.47 15.66 -7.72
CA ALA A 314 2.56 14.65 -8.77
C ALA A 314 1.37 14.74 -9.77
N ASP A 315 1.46 14.05 -10.92
CA ASP A 315 0.28 13.87 -11.78
C ASP A 315 -0.72 12.90 -11.11
N GLU A 316 -0.19 11.94 -10.34
CA GLU A 316 -0.96 10.99 -9.55
C GLU A 316 -0.29 10.78 -8.19
N GLY A 317 -0.95 11.16 -7.10
CA GLY A 317 -0.52 10.86 -5.74
C GLY A 317 -1.11 9.53 -5.27
N ILE A 318 -0.26 8.61 -4.81
CA ILE A 318 -0.69 7.31 -4.28
C ILE A 318 -0.20 7.16 -2.83
N ALA A 319 -1.11 7.21 -1.87
CA ALA A 319 -0.79 6.96 -0.46
C ALA A 319 -0.81 5.46 -0.17
N ILE A 320 0.23 4.96 0.51
CA ILE A 320 0.35 3.54 0.89
C ILE A 320 0.17 3.37 2.40
N GLY A 321 -0.69 2.40 2.77
CA GLY A 321 -1.06 2.21 4.18
C GLY A 321 -2.04 3.29 4.64
N ALA A 322 -3.11 2.95 5.30
CA ALA A 322 -4.13 3.87 5.80
C ALA A 322 -3.63 4.74 6.98
N GLY A 323 -2.40 5.29 6.88
CA GLY A 323 -1.62 5.75 8.02
C GLY A 323 -2.01 7.11 8.60
N THR A 324 -2.44 8.08 7.82
CA THR A 324 -2.78 9.42 8.34
C THR A 324 -3.86 10.10 7.50
N ASP A 325 -4.72 10.89 8.14
CA ASP A 325 -5.73 11.69 7.46
C ASP A 325 -5.11 12.62 6.40
N VAL A 326 -3.90 13.14 6.67
CA VAL A 326 -3.16 14.01 5.75
C VAL A 326 -2.76 13.27 4.47
N ALA A 327 -2.30 12.02 4.57
CA ALA A 327 -1.98 11.19 3.40
C ALA A 327 -3.23 10.90 2.57
N ILE A 328 -4.30 10.54 3.26
CA ILE A 328 -5.59 10.28 2.63
C ILE A 328 -6.08 11.54 1.90
N GLU A 329 -5.93 12.72 2.47
CA GLU A 329 -6.39 13.96 1.86
C GLU A 329 -5.56 14.37 0.64
N SER A 330 -4.25 14.18 0.68
CA SER A 330 -3.29 14.64 -0.34
C SER A 330 -3.17 13.73 -1.56
N ALA A 331 -3.52 12.44 -1.44
CA ALA A 331 -3.38 11.47 -2.52
C ALA A 331 -4.65 11.34 -3.37
N ASP A 332 -4.51 10.96 -4.64
CA ASP A 332 -5.60 10.63 -5.56
C ASP A 332 -6.06 9.19 -5.42
N ILE A 333 -5.13 8.29 -5.09
CA ILE A 333 -5.38 6.87 -4.80
C ILE A 333 -4.84 6.55 -3.41
N VAL A 334 -5.63 5.81 -2.62
CA VAL A 334 -5.23 5.35 -1.28
C VAL A 334 -5.23 3.82 -1.25
N LEU A 335 -4.10 3.25 -0.86
CA LEU A 335 -3.93 1.82 -0.67
C LEU A 335 -4.13 1.48 0.80
N MET A 336 -5.16 0.68 1.09
CA MET A 336 -5.50 0.29 2.47
C MET A 336 -4.47 -0.66 3.09
N LYS A 337 -3.79 -1.44 2.24
CA LYS A 337 -2.71 -2.33 2.67
C LYS A 337 -1.38 -1.65 2.48
N ASN A 338 -0.44 -1.99 3.35
CA ASN A 338 0.92 -1.49 3.24
C ASN A 338 1.76 -2.35 2.27
N ASP A 339 1.25 -2.55 1.03
CA ASP A 339 1.88 -3.38 0.00
C ASP A 339 2.00 -2.62 -1.34
N LEU A 340 3.22 -2.51 -1.86
CA LEU A 340 3.51 -1.82 -3.12
C LEU A 340 2.90 -2.54 -4.34
N LEU A 341 2.58 -3.83 -4.24
CA LEU A 341 1.85 -4.57 -5.28
C LEU A 341 0.44 -4.02 -5.51
N ASP A 342 -0.19 -3.41 -4.51
CA ASP A 342 -1.50 -2.77 -4.68
C ASP A 342 -1.40 -1.52 -5.57
N ALA A 343 -0.27 -0.79 -5.54
CA ALA A 343 -0.02 0.32 -6.48
C ALA A 343 0.10 -0.19 -7.93
N VAL A 344 0.79 -1.31 -8.14
CA VAL A 344 0.81 -1.99 -9.46
C VAL A 344 -0.61 -2.39 -9.86
N GLY A 345 -1.39 -2.91 -8.90
CA GLY A 345 -2.80 -3.27 -9.08
C GLY A 345 -3.66 -2.08 -9.53
N ALA A 346 -3.43 -0.89 -8.95
CA ALA A 346 -4.11 0.34 -9.33
C ALA A 346 -3.83 0.73 -10.79
N VAL A 347 -2.57 0.71 -11.22
CA VAL A 347 -2.17 0.98 -12.62
C VAL A 347 -2.78 -0.05 -13.57
N LYS A 348 -2.75 -1.34 -13.21
CA LYS A 348 -3.36 -2.43 -14.01
C LYS A 348 -4.87 -2.23 -14.18
N LEU A 349 -5.55 -1.89 -13.09
CA LEU A 349 -6.98 -1.61 -13.08
C LEU A 349 -7.33 -0.42 -13.98
N SER A 350 -6.59 0.68 -13.83
CA SER A 350 -6.76 1.87 -14.65
C SER A 350 -6.62 1.55 -16.15
N LYS A 351 -5.56 0.84 -16.55
CA LYS A 351 -5.36 0.39 -17.94
C LYS A 351 -6.52 -0.47 -18.44
N ALA A 352 -7.06 -1.35 -17.59
CA ALA A 352 -8.20 -2.20 -17.95
C ALA A 352 -9.49 -1.39 -18.12
N VAL A 353 -9.78 -0.43 -17.24
CA VAL A 353 -10.96 0.42 -17.30
C VAL A 353 -10.92 1.30 -18.55
N ILE A 354 -9.79 1.96 -18.81
CA ILE A 354 -9.65 2.83 -19.99
C ILE A 354 -9.76 2.02 -21.29
N ARG A 355 -9.21 0.80 -21.35
CA ARG A 355 -9.42 -0.09 -22.49
C ARG A 355 -10.90 -0.42 -22.68
N ASN A 356 -11.60 -0.77 -21.59
CA ASN A 356 -13.03 -1.08 -21.62
C ASN A 356 -13.87 0.11 -22.13
N ILE A 357 -13.56 1.32 -21.67
CA ILE A 357 -14.22 2.54 -22.16
C ILE A 357 -13.97 2.72 -23.66
N LYS A 358 -12.73 2.60 -24.12
CA LYS A 358 -12.38 2.71 -25.54
C LYS A 358 -13.10 1.65 -26.40
N GLU A 359 -13.19 0.41 -25.94
CA GLU A 359 -13.97 -0.65 -26.60
C GLU A 359 -15.45 -0.30 -26.70
N ASN A 360 -16.05 0.16 -25.61
CA ASN A 360 -17.46 0.56 -25.59
C ASN A 360 -17.73 1.74 -26.53
N LEU A 361 -16.87 2.77 -26.53
CA LEU A 361 -16.98 3.90 -27.44
C LEU A 361 -16.83 3.47 -28.90
N PHE A 362 -15.86 2.62 -29.21
CA PHE A 362 -15.67 2.11 -30.57
C PHE A 362 -16.93 1.40 -31.08
N TRP A 363 -17.49 0.46 -30.32
CA TRP A 363 -18.68 -0.26 -30.72
C TRP A 363 -19.91 0.63 -30.82
N ALA A 364 -20.06 1.61 -29.91
CA ALA A 364 -21.13 2.57 -29.94
C ALA A 364 -21.14 3.42 -31.24
N PHE A 365 -19.98 3.79 -31.76
CA PHE A 365 -19.89 4.50 -33.03
C PHE A 365 -19.99 3.56 -34.24
N PHE A 366 -19.42 2.39 -34.17
CA PHE A 366 -19.35 1.45 -35.27
C PHE A 366 -20.73 1.02 -35.74
N TYR A 367 -21.61 0.59 -34.82
CA TYR A 367 -22.95 0.19 -35.21
C TYR A 367 -23.82 1.37 -35.72
N ASN A 368 -23.63 2.58 -35.17
CA ASN A 368 -24.31 3.79 -35.69
C ASN A 368 -23.87 4.13 -37.11
N SER A 369 -22.56 4.01 -37.39
CA SER A 369 -22.01 4.27 -38.74
C SER A 369 -22.60 3.33 -39.82
N ILE A 370 -22.93 2.09 -39.44
CA ILE A 370 -23.60 1.14 -40.33
C ILE A 370 -25.12 1.36 -40.33
N GLY A 371 -25.69 1.61 -39.15
CA GLY A 371 -27.13 1.71 -38.98
C GLY A 371 -27.76 2.95 -39.66
N ILE A 372 -27.06 4.10 -39.64
CA ILE A 372 -27.55 5.34 -40.23
C ILE A 372 -27.81 5.19 -41.73
N PRO A 373 -26.88 4.70 -42.59
CA PRO A 373 -27.16 4.46 -44.02
C PRO A 373 -28.30 3.47 -44.26
N LEU A 374 -28.37 2.40 -43.45
CA LEU A 374 -29.45 1.41 -43.54
C LEU A 374 -30.81 2.05 -43.23
N ALA A 375 -30.90 2.86 -42.18
CA ALA A 375 -32.09 3.58 -41.79
C ALA A 375 -32.49 4.64 -42.81
N ALA A 376 -31.51 5.32 -43.43
CA ALA A 376 -31.73 6.25 -44.52
C ALA A 376 -32.27 5.59 -45.79
N GLY A 377 -32.34 4.26 -45.84
CA GLY A 377 -32.90 3.50 -46.96
C GLY A 377 -31.95 3.35 -48.15
N VAL A 378 -30.64 3.42 -47.96
CA VAL A 378 -29.63 3.26 -49.03
C VAL A 378 -29.76 1.92 -49.75
N LEU A 379 -30.19 0.85 -49.07
CA LEU A 379 -30.41 -0.48 -49.66
C LEU A 379 -31.80 -0.65 -50.29
N TYR A 380 -32.72 0.31 -50.10
CA TYR A 380 -34.10 0.19 -50.59
C TYR A 380 -34.20 0.15 -52.14
N PRO A 381 -33.47 0.97 -52.92
CA PRO A 381 -33.55 0.90 -54.37
C PRO A 381 -33.11 -0.43 -54.99
N LEU A 382 -32.15 -1.11 -54.35
CA LEU A 382 -31.56 -2.36 -54.88
C LEU A 382 -32.26 -3.62 -54.33
N PHE A 383 -32.61 -3.61 -53.02
CA PHE A 383 -33.06 -4.80 -52.33
C PHE A 383 -34.47 -4.67 -51.75
N GLN A 384 -35.13 -3.54 -51.88
CA GLN A 384 -36.43 -3.23 -51.26
C GLN A 384 -36.43 -3.41 -49.73
N ILE A 385 -35.24 -3.31 -49.12
CA ILE A 385 -35.07 -3.45 -47.65
C ILE A 385 -35.23 -2.06 -47.02
N LYS A 386 -36.29 -1.90 -46.21
CA LYS A 386 -36.54 -0.75 -45.36
C LYS A 386 -36.34 -1.11 -43.90
N LEU A 387 -35.55 -0.34 -43.18
CA LEU A 387 -35.41 -0.52 -41.72
C LEU A 387 -36.65 0.06 -41.02
N ASN A 388 -37.38 -0.81 -40.32
CA ASN A 388 -38.49 -0.33 -39.49
C ASN A 388 -37.89 0.33 -38.22
N PRO A 389 -38.37 1.54 -37.82
CA PRO A 389 -37.92 2.24 -36.61
C PRO A 389 -37.94 1.37 -35.34
N MET A 390 -38.86 0.40 -35.24
CA MET A 390 -38.91 -0.53 -34.12
C MET A 390 -37.63 -1.39 -33.98
N PHE A 391 -37.07 -1.87 -35.11
CA PHE A 391 -35.81 -2.60 -35.09
C PHE A 391 -34.64 -1.70 -34.71
N GLY A 392 -34.66 -0.42 -35.09
CA GLY A 392 -33.71 0.58 -34.66
C GLY A 392 -33.76 0.77 -33.14
N ALA A 393 -34.93 0.90 -32.54
CA ALA A 393 -35.13 1.03 -31.10
C ALA A 393 -34.67 -0.22 -30.34
N ALA A 394 -34.98 -1.42 -30.87
CA ALA A 394 -34.52 -2.69 -30.28
C ALA A 394 -32.98 -2.82 -30.31
N ALA A 395 -32.34 -2.46 -31.43
CA ALA A 395 -30.87 -2.47 -31.56
C ALA A 395 -30.19 -1.52 -30.56
N MET A 396 -30.78 -0.35 -30.32
CA MET A 396 -30.29 0.62 -29.33
C MET A 396 -30.40 0.11 -27.91
N SER A 397 -31.53 -0.52 -27.55
CA SER A 397 -31.70 -1.14 -26.23
C SER A 397 -30.65 -2.24 -26.01
N LEU A 398 -30.42 -3.08 -27.02
CA LEU A 398 -29.40 -4.14 -26.99
C LEU A 398 -27.99 -3.57 -26.87
N SER A 399 -27.68 -2.45 -27.54
CA SER A 399 -26.39 -1.75 -27.43
C SER A 399 -26.10 -1.32 -25.99
N SER A 400 -27.08 -0.75 -25.30
CA SER A 400 -26.92 -0.36 -23.88
C SER A 400 -26.64 -1.57 -22.98
N VAL A 401 -27.33 -2.69 -23.22
CA VAL A 401 -27.07 -3.97 -22.53
C VAL A 401 -25.66 -4.47 -22.80
N CYS A 402 -25.17 -4.38 -24.05
CA CYS A 402 -23.82 -4.78 -24.42
C CYS A 402 -22.77 -3.93 -23.70
N VAL A 403 -22.94 -2.61 -23.61
CA VAL A 403 -22.02 -1.70 -22.90
C VAL A 403 -21.94 -2.05 -21.41
N VAL A 404 -23.09 -2.23 -20.76
CA VAL A 404 -23.12 -2.61 -19.33
C VAL A 404 -22.49 -3.99 -19.12
N SER A 405 -22.81 -4.97 -19.97
CA SER A 405 -22.24 -6.33 -19.89
C SER A 405 -20.72 -6.31 -20.09
N ASN A 406 -20.22 -5.50 -21.03
CA ASN A 406 -18.78 -5.35 -21.23
C ASN A 406 -18.11 -4.67 -20.02
N ALA A 407 -18.71 -3.65 -19.41
CA ALA A 407 -18.21 -3.02 -18.21
C ALA A 407 -18.17 -3.99 -17.01
N LEU A 408 -19.16 -4.85 -16.87
CA LEU A 408 -19.18 -5.89 -15.81
C LEU A 408 -18.02 -6.90 -15.91
N ARG A 409 -17.40 -7.08 -17.09
CA ARG A 409 -16.20 -7.91 -17.26
C ARG A 409 -15.02 -7.38 -16.42
N LEU A 410 -15.00 -6.10 -16.04
CA LEU A 410 -13.99 -5.55 -15.16
C LEU A 410 -13.96 -6.22 -13.77
N ARG A 411 -15.07 -6.80 -13.32
CA ARG A 411 -15.12 -7.57 -12.07
C ARG A 411 -14.19 -8.79 -12.07
N TRP A 412 -13.90 -9.35 -13.25
CA TRP A 412 -13.04 -10.52 -13.41
C TRP A 412 -11.56 -10.17 -13.62
N VAL A 413 -11.22 -8.89 -13.65
CA VAL A 413 -9.81 -8.46 -13.73
C VAL A 413 -9.09 -8.89 -12.45
N LYS A 414 -8.08 -9.72 -12.61
CA LYS A 414 -7.19 -10.14 -11.52
C LYS A 414 -6.15 -9.03 -11.32
N LEU A 415 -6.19 -8.34 -10.20
CA LEU A 415 -5.25 -7.26 -9.87
C LEU A 415 -3.91 -7.84 -9.39
N HIS A 416 -3.96 -8.93 -8.63
CA HIS A 416 -2.78 -9.69 -8.22
C HIS A 416 -2.74 -10.99 -9.00
N ASP A 417 -1.57 -11.38 -9.47
CA ASP A 417 -1.37 -12.71 -10.02
C ASP A 417 -1.47 -13.68 -8.84
N ALA A 418 -2.38 -14.65 -8.94
CA ALA A 418 -2.57 -15.67 -7.93
C ALA A 418 -1.39 -16.68 -7.94
N LYS A 419 -0.17 -16.22 -7.70
CA LYS A 419 0.78 -17.04 -6.97
C LYS A 419 0.29 -16.97 -5.53
N LYS A 420 -0.17 -18.11 -5.02
CA LYS A 420 -0.36 -18.31 -3.60
C LYS A 420 0.90 -17.74 -2.91
N THR A 421 0.81 -16.54 -2.39
CA THR A 421 1.61 -16.17 -1.26
C THR A 421 1.05 -17.10 -0.17
N GLN A 422 1.64 -18.29 -0.04
CA GLN A 422 1.67 -18.91 1.25
C GLN A 422 2.25 -17.79 2.12
N ILE A 423 1.40 -17.23 2.96
CA ILE A 423 1.84 -16.56 4.15
C ILE A 423 2.56 -17.69 4.88
N GLU A 424 3.86 -17.84 4.61
CA GLU A 424 4.71 -18.54 5.56
C GLU A 424 4.55 -17.69 6.82
N PRO A 425 4.08 -18.30 7.93
CA PRO A 425 4.11 -17.60 9.20
C PRO A 425 5.54 -17.09 9.32
N HIS A 426 5.68 -15.80 9.65
CA HIS A 426 6.96 -15.18 9.92
C HIS A 426 7.79 -16.17 10.75
N GLN A 427 8.67 -16.92 10.11
CA GLN A 427 9.82 -17.46 10.78
C GLN A 427 10.68 -16.22 11.01
N ASP A 428 10.58 -15.73 12.24
CA ASP A 428 11.46 -14.71 12.74
C ASP A 428 12.87 -15.00 12.27
N VAL A 429 13.48 -14.03 11.58
CA VAL A 429 14.91 -14.08 11.27
C VAL A 429 15.71 -14.22 12.60
N ALA A 430 15.09 -13.84 13.72
CA ALA A 430 15.53 -14.15 15.07
C ALA A 430 15.56 -15.66 15.37
N ALA A 431 14.67 -16.49 14.82
CA ALA A 431 14.61 -17.92 15.13
C ALA A 431 15.74 -18.72 14.45
N SER A 432 16.22 -18.33 13.26
CA SER A 432 17.37 -18.97 12.62
C SER A 432 18.68 -18.66 13.35
N THR A 433 18.80 -17.46 13.91
CA THR A 433 19.96 -17.07 14.74
C THR A 433 19.94 -17.76 16.11
N ILE A 434 18.75 -18.04 16.66
CA ILE A 434 18.57 -18.75 17.93
C ILE A 434 18.83 -20.25 17.74
N ALA A 435 18.56 -20.85 16.59
CA ALA A 435 18.86 -22.24 16.30
C ALA A 435 20.38 -22.52 16.25
N ASP A 436 21.16 -21.60 15.68
CA ASP A 436 22.63 -21.71 15.66
C ASP A 436 23.28 -21.48 17.04
N ILE A 437 22.66 -20.64 17.89
CA ILE A 437 23.13 -20.42 19.27
C ILE A 437 22.86 -21.64 20.17
N ASN A 438 21.74 -22.35 19.96
CA ASN A 438 21.38 -23.52 20.75
C ASN A 438 22.17 -24.80 20.37
N GLN A 439 22.76 -24.88 19.17
CA GLN A 439 23.64 -26.00 18.81
C GLN A 439 25.03 -25.92 19.46
N HIS A 440 25.48 -24.74 19.87
CA HIS A 440 26.75 -24.60 20.58
C HIS A 440 26.66 -24.76 22.11
N ASN A 441 25.45 -24.61 22.69
CA ASN A 441 25.24 -24.77 24.14
C ASN A 441 24.77 -26.18 24.59
N ALA A 442 24.60 -27.11 23.65
CA ALA A 442 24.15 -28.48 23.97
C ALA A 442 25.27 -29.46 24.39
N LEU A 443 26.52 -28.98 24.51
CA LEU A 443 27.67 -29.84 24.87
C LEU A 443 28.14 -29.75 26.32
N ASP A 444 27.58 -28.84 27.14
CA ASP A 444 27.94 -28.74 28.55
C ASP A 444 26.71 -28.50 29.45
N ASN A 445 25.90 -29.48 29.69
CA ASN A 445 25.12 -29.56 30.94
C ASN A 445 24.33 -30.87 31.01
N ASN A 446 25.07 -31.93 31.30
CA ASN A 446 24.52 -33.13 31.92
C ASN A 446 24.98 -33.12 33.35
N ILE A 447 24.19 -32.63 34.30
CA ILE A 447 24.20 -33.02 35.73
C ILE A 447 23.06 -32.28 36.50
N LYS A 448 22.18 -33.14 37.02
CA LYS A 448 21.28 -32.99 38.18
C LYS A 448 19.94 -32.29 38.06
N SER A 449 18.94 -33.14 37.88
CA SER A 449 17.57 -33.02 38.43
C SER A 449 17.55 -32.94 39.96
N THR A 450 16.70 -32.09 40.53
CA THR A 450 15.81 -32.47 41.65
C THR A 450 14.69 -31.42 41.82
N ASN A 451 13.49 -31.91 41.78
CA ASN A 451 12.19 -31.46 42.26
C ASN A 451 12.12 -30.22 43.14
N ASN A 452 11.19 -29.31 42.85
CA ASN A 452 10.11 -29.08 43.80
C ASN A 452 8.87 -28.47 43.13
N ASP A 453 7.82 -29.19 43.32
CA ASP A 453 6.43 -28.98 42.99
C ASP A 453 5.84 -27.89 43.90
N LYS A 454 5.12 -26.90 43.32
CA LYS A 454 3.93 -26.29 43.94
C LYS A 454 3.05 -25.71 42.82
N GLY A 455 1.96 -26.43 42.54
CA GLY A 455 0.95 -26.03 41.61
C GLY A 455 0.13 -24.85 42.13
N GLU A 456 -0.07 -23.86 41.28
CA GLU A 456 -1.24 -23.02 41.26
C GLU A 456 -2.00 -23.39 40.00
N SER A 457 -3.21 -23.93 40.20
CA SER A 457 -4.12 -24.31 39.12
C SER A 457 -4.78 -23.04 38.60
N THR A 458 -4.21 -22.44 37.56
CA THR A 458 -4.89 -21.39 36.79
C THR A 458 -5.96 -22.04 35.92
N MET A 459 -7.24 -21.67 36.12
CA MET A 459 -8.34 -22.10 35.26
C MET A 459 -8.25 -21.37 33.93
N THR A 460 -8.43 -22.12 32.83
CA THR A 460 -8.54 -21.53 31.48
C THR A 460 -9.99 -21.67 31.01
N THR A 461 -10.62 -20.55 30.67
CA THR A 461 -12.02 -20.46 30.22
C THR A 461 -12.06 -20.02 28.77
N THR A 462 -12.79 -20.75 27.92
CA THR A 462 -13.01 -20.38 26.51
C THR A 462 -14.40 -19.84 26.31
N ILE A 463 -14.53 -18.63 25.75
CA ILE A 463 -15.80 -17.93 25.54
C ILE A 463 -16.05 -17.80 24.04
N SER A 464 -17.15 -18.31 23.53
CA SER A 464 -17.58 -18.15 22.14
C SER A 464 -18.38 -16.85 21.98
N ILE A 465 -17.98 -15.98 21.03
CA ILE A 465 -18.49 -14.60 20.93
C ILE A 465 -18.99 -14.35 19.51
N GLU A 466 -20.24 -13.94 19.36
CA GLU A 466 -20.79 -13.48 18.09
C GLU A 466 -20.81 -11.95 17.99
N GLY A 467 -20.80 -11.44 16.74
CA GLY A 467 -20.78 -10.00 16.47
C GLY A 467 -19.39 -9.40 16.21
N MET A 468 -18.30 -10.15 16.40
CA MET A 468 -16.95 -9.68 16.03
C MET A 468 -16.75 -9.78 14.52
N MET A 469 -16.61 -8.63 13.82
CA MET A 469 -16.45 -8.60 12.35
C MET A 469 -15.09 -8.07 11.87
N CYS A 470 -14.25 -7.49 12.76
CA CYS A 470 -12.97 -6.89 12.36
C CYS A 470 -11.96 -6.90 13.53
N ALA A 471 -10.69 -6.61 13.21
CA ALA A 471 -9.62 -6.54 14.21
C ALA A 471 -9.85 -5.50 15.32
N HIS A 472 -10.63 -4.44 15.06
CA HIS A 472 -11.01 -3.47 16.07
C HIS A 472 -11.98 -4.06 17.08
N CYS A 473 -12.94 -4.88 16.63
CA CYS A 473 -13.84 -5.63 17.51
C CYS A 473 -13.07 -6.61 18.41
N GLN A 474 -12.08 -7.31 17.84
CA GLN A 474 -11.19 -8.22 18.58
C GLN A 474 -10.45 -7.49 19.69
N ALA A 475 -9.80 -6.35 19.37
CA ALA A 475 -9.08 -5.54 20.35
C ALA A 475 -10.01 -4.97 21.45
N HIS A 476 -11.25 -4.63 21.10
CA HIS A 476 -12.23 -4.12 22.06
C HIS A 476 -12.67 -5.19 23.07
N VAL A 477 -12.95 -6.41 22.60
CA VAL A 477 -13.26 -7.56 23.46
C VAL A 477 -12.07 -7.94 24.33
N GLU A 478 -10.87 -7.96 23.77
CA GLU A 478 -9.64 -8.29 24.47
C GLU A 478 -9.37 -7.30 25.62
N LYS A 479 -9.58 -6.00 25.36
CA LYS A 479 -9.44 -4.95 26.38
C LYS A 479 -10.47 -5.12 27.48
N ALA A 480 -11.74 -5.33 27.14
CA ALA A 480 -12.82 -5.51 28.13
C ALA A 480 -12.56 -6.72 29.05
N LEU A 481 -12.08 -7.83 28.50
CA LEU A 481 -11.74 -9.02 29.29
C LEU A 481 -10.48 -8.84 30.15
N LYS A 482 -9.49 -8.08 29.69
CA LYS A 482 -8.28 -7.75 30.49
C LYS A 482 -8.57 -6.83 31.67
N GLU A 483 -9.61 -6.04 31.63
CA GLU A 483 -10.03 -5.15 32.72
C GLU A 483 -10.77 -5.89 33.83
N VAL A 484 -11.12 -7.17 33.64
CA VAL A 484 -11.82 -7.99 34.67
C VAL A 484 -10.83 -8.44 35.74
N ALA A 485 -11.18 -8.16 37.00
CA ALA A 485 -10.37 -8.56 38.14
C ALA A 485 -10.23 -10.10 38.22
N GLY A 486 -9.01 -10.60 38.36
CA GLY A 486 -8.67 -12.04 38.38
C GLY A 486 -8.30 -12.63 37.03
N VAL A 487 -8.29 -11.86 35.96
CA VAL A 487 -7.78 -12.27 34.64
C VAL A 487 -6.27 -12.03 34.56
N THR A 488 -5.52 -13.07 34.18
CA THR A 488 -4.05 -12.99 34.01
C THR A 488 -3.65 -12.91 32.56
N GLU A 489 -4.37 -13.60 31.67
CA GLU A 489 -4.08 -13.60 30.24
C GLU A 489 -5.37 -13.73 29.42
N VAL A 490 -5.43 -13.04 28.28
CA VAL A 490 -6.56 -13.09 27.34
C VAL A 490 -6.03 -13.20 25.92
N THR A 491 -6.54 -14.17 25.18
CA THR A 491 -6.29 -14.31 23.74
C THR A 491 -7.63 -14.36 23.00
N VAL A 492 -7.89 -13.40 22.12
CA VAL A 492 -9.13 -13.35 21.31
C VAL A 492 -8.84 -13.74 19.88
N SER A 493 -9.61 -14.68 19.33
CA SER A 493 -9.51 -15.12 17.93
C SER A 493 -10.73 -14.69 17.14
N LEU A 494 -10.53 -13.85 16.14
CA LEU A 494 -11.57 -13.43 15.20
C LEU A 494 -11.99 -14.59 14.28
N GLU A 495 -11.04 -15.42 13.88
CA GLU A 495 -11.24 -16.58 12.98
C GLU A 495 -12.09 -17.66 13.66
N ASN A 496 -11.80 -17.97 14.92
CA ASN A 496 -12.52 -18.96 15.70
C ASN A 496 -13.72 -18.38 16.44
N LYS A 497 -13.94 -17.07 16.38
CA LYS A 497 -14.99 -16.33 17.09
C LYS A 497 -15.03 -16.64 18.59
N ASN A 498 -13.86 -16.72 19.23
CA ASN A 498 -13.76 -17.04 20.64
C ASN A 498 -12.68 -16.20 21.35
N ALA A 499 -12.78 -16.16 22.67
CA ALA A 499 -11.76 -15.66 23.57
C ALA A 499 -11.34 -16.77 24.55
N VAL A 500 -10.04 -16.93 24.74
CA VAL A 500 -9.44 -17.81 25.74
C VAL A 500 -8.91 -16.92 26.87
N VAL A 501 -9.41 -17.11 28.08
CA VAL A 501 -9.07 -16.33 29.26
C VAL A 501 -8.48 -17.23 30.31
N THR A 502 -7.31 -16.86 30.84
CA THR A 502 -6.62 -17.55 31.93
C THR A 502 -6.71 -16.69 33.19
N GLY A 503 -7.16 -17.26 34.30
CA GLY A 503 -7.28 -16.54 35.56
C GLY A 503 -8.35 -17.13 36.47
N ASP A 504 -8.58 -16.46 37.61
CA ASP A 504 -9.56 -16.86 38.65
C ASP A 504 -10.89 -16.09 38.55
N ALA A 505 -11.11 -15.38 37.45
CA ALA A 505 -12.36 -14.60 37.26
C ALA A 505 -13.57 -15.53 37.06
N SER A 506 -14.73 -15.17 37.65
CA SER A 506 -15.94 -15.97 37.48
C SER A 506 -16.47 -15.91 36.03
N VAL A 507 -17.05 -17.03 35.56
CA VAL A 507 -17.65 -17.13 34.22
C VAL A 507 -18.72 -16.05 33.99
N GLU A 508 -19.51 -15.73 35.02
CA GLU A 508 -20.54 -14.69 34.96
C GLU A 508 -19.93 -13.30 34.74
N THR A 509 -18.83 -12.99 35.40
CA THR A 509 -18.15 -11.68 35.27
C THR A 509 -17.54 -11.54 33.88
N LEU A 510 -16.95 -12.61 33.35
CA LEU A 510 -16.38 -12.64 32.00
C LEU A 510 -17.46 -12.48 30.91
N LYS A 511 -18.61 -13.15 31.06
CA LYS A 511 -19.75 -12.98 30.15
C LYS A 511 -20.28 -11.54 30.17
N GLN A 512 -20.44 -10.96 31.38
CA GLN A 512 -20.94 -9.60 31.51
C GLN A 512 -19.99 -8.59 30.84
N ALA A 513 -18.68 -8.76 30.97
CA ALA A 513 -17.71 -7.86 30.34
C ALA A 513 -17.78 -7.90 28.78
N VAL A 514 -18.07 -9.05 28.20
CA VAL A 514 -18.27 -9.18 26.74
C VAL A 514 -19.58 -8.55 26.30
N VAL A 515 -20.65 -8.72 27.07
CA VAL A 515 -21.98 -8.12 26.81
C VAL A 515 -21.92 -6.60 26.96
N ASP A 516 -21.26 -6.09 27.99
CA ASP A 516 -21.06 -4.65 28.20
C ASP A 516 -20.20 -4.00 27.09
N ALA A 517 -19.32 -4.78 26.48
CA ALA A 517 -18.57 -4.38 25.30
C ALA A 517 -19.41 -4.43 23.99
N GLY A 518 -20.68 -4.84 24.06
CA GLY A 518 -21.63 -4.81 22.94
C GLY A 518 -21.61 -6.05 22.05
N TYR A 519 -21.11 -7.20 22.56
CA TYR A 519 -21.03 -8.47 21.82
C TYR A 519 -21.90 -9.55 22.48
N GLU A 520 -22.29 -10.57 21.72
CA GLU A 520 -23.12 -11.67 22.20
C GLU A 520 -22.26 -12.90 22.56
N VAL A 521 -22.48 -13.48 23.76
CA VAL A 521 -21.81 -14.70 24.20
C VAL A 521 -22.71 -15.90 23.92
N THR A 522 -22.23 -16.84 23.11
CA THR A 522 -23.02 -18.02 22.69
C THR A 522 -22.71 -19.27 23.50
N ASP A 523 -21.46 -19.47 23.93
CA ASP A 523 -21.06 -20.63 24.75
C ASP A 523 -19.84 -20.28 25.62
N VAL A 524 -19.69 -20.97 26.77
CA VAL A 524 -18.52 -20.84 27.65
C VAL A 524 -18.12 -22.21 28.16
N LYS A 525 -16.85 -22.58 27.97
CA LYS A 525 -16.24 -23.85 28.36
C LYS A 525 -15.04 -23.67 29.22
#